data_437c65e4d05946ae24f17b1252137973
#
_entry.id   437c65e4d05946ae24f17b1252137973
#
_cell.length_a   1.000
_cell.length_b   1.000
_cell.length_c   1.000
_cell.angle_alpha   90.00
_cell.angle_beta   90.00
_cell.angle_gamma   90.00
#
_symmetry.space_group_name_H-M   'P 1'
#
loop_
_entity.id
_entity.type
_entity.pdbx_description
1 polymer ?
#
loop_
_entity_poly.entity_id
_entity_poly.type
_entity_poly.pdbx_seq_one_letter_code
_entity_poly.pdbx_strand_id
1 'polypeptide(L)'
;SGKSDIIGIYGQNGSGKTTIVEAFKLFKTIASGEKLPEDIKNYIHELEDAATLKFVFYIELKDQKLLVYYQFSLRRKEGQAELYNEKLSYSQINEDNKKRKIDIIEYLIDLKDTYILPKARYNELIRNNKENEFNLEVSKRLSIKEKTSFIFNDSLEEIFKGNSVSNDYFNVINAIKHFARVNLFVITNEHSATISLNYMPLSFRMENEACVTSGDIAINLLGTSNIDKKRYNIATKIIKQLNIVLSTIIPNLQLEINNLGNELSKNGKEVV
;
A
#
# COMPACT_ATOMS: atom_id res chain seq x y z
N SER A 1 17.15 13.46 14.23
CA SER A 1 17.87 13.26 12.97
C SER A 1 17.58 11.84 12.49
N GLY A 2 16.63 11.70 11.56
CA GLY A 2 16.32 10.40 10.96
C GLY A 2 17.53 9.91 10.15
N LYS A 3 18.12 8.82 10.59
CA LYS A 3 19.05 8.07 9.74
C LYS A 3 18.21 7.39 8.65
N SER A 4 18.51 7.67 7.41
CA SER A 4 17.94 6.96 6.27
C SER A 4 18.72 5.66 6.12
N ASP A 5 18.07 4.53 6.38
CA ASP A 5 18.67 3.22 6.18
C ASP A 5 18.45 2.80 4.72
N ILE A 6 19.57 2.66 3.99
CA ILE A 6 19.55 2.18 2.61
C ILE A 6 19.97 0.72 2.62
N ILE A 7 19.11 -0.15 2.09
CA ILE A 7 19.39 -1.57 1.93
C ILE A 7 19.61 -1.87 0.45
N GLY A 8 20.82 -2.32 0.10
CA GLY A 8 21.16 -2.79 -1.26
C GLY A 8 20.95 -4.30 -1.37
N ILE A 9 20.20 -4.73 -2.38
CA ILE A 9 19.99 -6.15 -2.69
C ILE A 9 20.76 -6.52 -3.95
N TYR A 10 21.75 -7.37 -3.80
CA TYR A 10 22.63 -7.82 -4.88
C TYR A 10 22.45 -9.32 -5.13
N GLY A 11 22.69 -9.77 -6.35
CA GLY A 11 22.66 -11.18 -6.74
C GLY A 11 22.65 -11.37 -8.25
N GLN A 12 22.85 -12.59 -8.69
CA GLN A 12 22.80 -12.97 -10.11
C GLN A 12 21.43 -12.70 -10.74
N ASN A 13 21.37 -12.63 -12.06
CA ASN A 13 20.10 -12.57 -12.78
C ASN A 13 19.28 -13.84 -12.48
N GLY A 14 18.00 -13.68 -12.23
CA GLY A 14 17.13 -14.80 -11.83
C GLY A 14 17.13 -15.14 -10.33
N SER A 15 17.92 -14.45 -9.48
CA SER A 15 17.99 -14.72 -8.03
C SER A 15 16.80 -14.21 -7.20
N GLY A 16 15.73 -13.75 -7.84
CA GLY A 16 14.51 -13.29 -7.13
C GLY A 16 14.53 -11.85 -6.64
N LYS A 17 15.50 -11.00 -7.05
CA LYS A 17 15.53 -9.59 -6.62
C LYS A 17 14.27 -8.83 -6.99
N THR A 18 13.80 -9.00 -8.22
CA THR A 18 12.56 -8.37 -8.70
C THR A 18 11.34 -8.92 -7.97
N THR A 19 11.34 -10.20 -7.60
CA THR A 19 10.26 -10.83 -6.84
C THR A 19 10.01 -10.15 -5.49
N ILE A 20 11.06 -9.62 -4.85
CA ILE A 20 10.91 -8.85 -3.60
C ILE A 20 10.13 -7.56 -3.86
N VAL A 21 10.47 -6.83 -4.93
CA VAL A 21 9.77 -5.60 -5.32
C VAL A 21 8.30 -5.89 -5.67
N GLU A 22 8.07 -6.96 -6.42
CA GLU A 22 6.74 -7.43 -6.77
C GLU A 22 5.93 -7.85 -5.53
N ALA A 23 6.55 -8.50 -4.55
CA ALA A 23 5.90 -8.83 -3.28
C ALA A 23 5.43 -7.57 -2.53
N PHE A 24 6.25 -6.51 -2.51
CA PHE A 24 5.85 -5.22 -1.93
C PHE A 24 4.76 -4.51 -2.74
N LYS A 25 4.79 -4.59 -4.08
CA LYS A 25 3.73 -4.06 -4.96
C LYS A 25 2.40 -4.73 -4.63
N LEU A 26 2.41 -6.06 -4.56
CA LEU A 26 1.21 -6.83 -4.24
C LEU A 26 0.70 -6.55 -2.82
N PHE A 27 1.61 -6.50 -1.83
CA PHE A 27 1.25 -6.09 -0.48
C PHE A 27 0.60 -4.71 -0.45
N LYS A 28 1.19 -3.72 -1.15
CA LYS A 28 0.63 -2.36 -1.25
C LYS A 28 -0.80 -2.39 -1.78
N THR A 29 -1.04 -3.07 -2.90
CA THR A 29 -2.38 -3.19 -3.49
C THR A 29 -3.38 -3.79 -2.51
N ILE A 30 -3.02 -4.92 -1.88
CA ILE A 30 -3.92 -5.63 -0.94
C ILE A 30 -4.18 -4.77 0.30
N ALA A 31 -3.13 -4.27 0.94
CA ALA A 31 -3.25 -3.51 2.18
C ALA A 31 -3.84 -2.10 2.00
N SER A 32 -3.83 -1.56 0.79
CA SER A 32 -4.56 -0.34 0.43
C SER A 32 -6.07 -0.57 0.20
N GLY A 33 -6.52 -1.83 0.14
CA GLY A 33 -7.90 -2.18 -0.21
C GLY A 33 -8.22 -2.00 -1.69
N GLU A 34 -7.20 -1.94 -2.54
CA GLU A 34 -7.35 -1.81 -3.99
C GLU A 34 -7.68 -3.16 -4.65
N LYS A 35 -8.23 -3.08 -5.86
CA LYS A 35 -8.54 -4.27 -6.67
C LYS A 35 -7.24 -4.99 -7.04
N LEU A 36 -7.25 -6.30 -6.88
CA LEU A 36 -6.13 -7.14 -7.28
C LEU A 36 -5.86 -7.05 -8.79
N PRO A 37 -4.59 -7.07 -9.22
CA PRO A 37 -4.24 -7.01 -10.63
C PRO A 37 -4.74 -8.27 -11.36
N GLU A 38 -5.04 -8.13 -12.65
CA GLU A 38 -5.55 -9.26 -13.46
C GLU A 38 -4.51 -10.35 -13.67
N ASP A 39 -3.24 -9.97 -13.64
CA ASP A 39 -2.08 -10.84 -13.78
C ASP A 39 -1.61 -11.48 -12.47
N ILE A 40 -2.42 -11.38 -11.40
CA ILE A 40 -2.08 -11.90 -10.05
C ILE A 40 -1.66 -13.38 -10.06
N LYS A 41 -2.08 -14.17 -11.05
CA LYS A 41 -1.65 -15.55 -11.23
C LYS A 41 -0.15 -15.71 -11.43
N ASN A 42 0.54 -14.65 -11.92
CA ASN A 42 1.99 -14.64 -12.16
C ASN A 42 2.79 -14.59 -10.87
N TYR A 43 2.15 -14.27 -9.73
CA TYR A 43 2.77 -14.32 -8.41
C TYR A 43 2.80 -15.73 -7.80
N ILE A 44 2.18 -16.71 -8.46
CA ILE A 44 2.20 -18.12 -8.06
C ILE A 44 3.16 -18.84 -8.99
N HIS A 45 4.16 -19.53 -8.41
CA HIS A 45 5.11 -20.33 -9.21
C HIS A 45 4.36 -21.34 -10.08
N GLU A 46 4.86 -21.57 -11.31
CA GLU A 46 4.14 -22.41 -12.32
C GLU A 46 3.83 -23.83 -11.84
N LEU A 47 4.71 -24.39 -11.01
CA LEU A 47 4.59 -25.74 -10.47
C LEU A 47 3.77 -25.80 -9.16
N GLU A 48 3.26 -24.66 -8.68
CA GLU A 48 2.54 -24.57 -7.42
C GLU A 48 1.10 -24.11 -7.64
N ASP A 49 0.20 -24.60 -6.81
CA ASP A 49 -1.22 -24.19 -6.85
C ASP A 49 -1.50 -22.97 -6.00
N ALA A 50 -0.59 -22.63 -5.10
CA ALA A 50 -0.75 -21.50 -4.17
C ALA A 50 0.58 -20.82 -3.85
N ALA A 51 0.49 -19.58 -3.42
CA ALA A 51 1.61 -18.80 -2.88
C ALA A 51 1.18 -18.11 -1.59
N THR A 52 2.08 -18.07 -0.61
CA THR A 52 1.84 -17.37 0.66
C THR A 52 2.95 -16.35 0.91
N LEU A 53 2.54 -15.12 1.20
CA LEU A 53 3.44 -14.04 1.59
C LEU A 53 3.19 -13.66 3.04
N LYS A 54 4.28 -13.41 3.77
CA LYS A 54 4.26 -13.00 5.18
C LYS A 54 5.08 -11.73 5.34
N PHE A 55 4.48 -10.74 5.98
CA PHE A 55 5.11 -9.48 6.34
C PHE A 55 5.10 -9.31 7.85
N VAL A 56 6.18 -8.77 8.38
CA VAL A 56 6.30 -8.44 9.80
C VAL A 56 6.65 -6.97 9.91
N PHE A 57 5.86 -6.22 10.67
CA PHE A 57 6.04 -4.80 10.88
C PHE A 57 6.34 -4.52 12.34
N TYR A 58 7.28 -3.63 12.58
CA TYR A 58 7.42 -3.00 13.87
C TYR A 58 6.61 -1.72 13.87
N ILE A 59 5.65 -1.60 14.79
CA ILE A 59 4.74 -0.46 14.89
C ILE A 59 4.76 0.08 16.31
N GLU A 60 4.88 1.38 16.44
CA GLU A 60 4.65 2.09 17.69
C GLU A 60 3.28 2.76 17.66
N LEU A 61 2.38 2.30 18.52
CA LEU A 61 1.03 2.85 18.67
C LEU A 61 0.88 3.39 20.09
N LYS A 62 0.77 4.69 20.23
CA LYS A 62 0.78 5.37 21.53
C LYS A 62 2.07 4.97 22.28
N ASP A 63 1.93 4.34 23.46
CA ASP A 63 3.06 3.90 24.27
C ASP A 63 3.37 2.39 24.11
N GLN A 64 2.78 1.74 23.12
CA GLN A 64 2.95 0.30 22.89
C GLN A 64 3.83 0.03 21.67
N LYS A 65 4.80 -0.87 21.86
CA LYS A 65 5.63 -1.40 20.77
C LYS A 65 5.09 -2.75 20.34
N LEU A 66 4.72 -2.86 19.07
CA LEU A 66 4.06 -4.04 18.52
C LEU A 66 4.88 -4.64 17.39
N LEU A 67 4.91 -5.99 17.32
CA LEU A 67 5.22 -6.71 16.10
C LEU A 67 3.89 -7.16 15.49
N VAL A 68 3.60 -6.67 14.31
CA VAL A 68 2.39 -6.99 13.57
C VAL A 68 2.73 -7.95 12.44
N TYR A 69 2.01 -9.04 12.35
CA TYR A 69 2.20 -10.09 11.36
C TYR A 69 1.00 -10.08 10.43
N TYR A 70 1.24 -9.80 9.18
CA TYR A 70 0.25 -9.93 8.13
C TYR A 70 0.66 -11.02 7.16
N GLN A 71 -0.23 -11.96 6.93
CA GLN A 71 -0.06 -13.03 5.97
C GLN A 71 -1.24 -13.06 5.04
N PHE A 72 -0.98 -13.26 3.75
CA PHE A 72 -2.02 -13.57 2.79
C PHE A 72 -1.58 -14.69 1.84
N SER A 73 -2.56 -15.38 1.29
CA SER A 73 -2.34 -16.50 0.40
C SER A 73 -3.20 -16.40 -0.85
N LEU A 74 -2.56 -16.65 -1.98
CA LEU A 74 -3.16 -16.73 -3.29
C LEU A 74 -3.28 -18.18 -3.70
N ARG A 75 -4.34 -18.56 -4.41
CA ARG A 75 -4.44 -19.89 -5.06
C ARG A 75 -4.92 -19.77 -6.50
N ARG A 76 -4.53 -20.73 -7.31
CA ARG A 76 -5.05 -20.88 -8.68
C ARG A 76 -6.48 -21.43 -8.64
N LYS A 77 -7.35 -20.84 -9.43
CA LYS A 77 -8.73 -21.27 -9.59
C LYS A 77 -9.21 -20.98 -11.00
N GLU A 78 -9.58 -22.00 -11.75
CA GLU A 78 -10.15 -21.86 -13.11
C GLU A 78 -9.32 -20.97 -14.05
N GLY A 79 -7.99 -21.14 -14.04
CA GLY A 79 -7.05 -20.37 -14.88
C GLY A 79 -6.75 -18.94 -14.41
N GLN A 80 -7.39 -18.49 -13.32
CA GLN A 80 -7.12 -17.23 -12.64
C GLN A 80 -6.44 -17.48 -11.28
N ALA A 81 -6.22 -16.45 -10.51
CA ALA A 81 -5.85 -16.58 -9.11
C ALA A 81 -6.77 -15.73 -8.24
N GLU A 82 -7.00 -16.19 -7.02
CA GLU A 82 -7.80 -15.51 -6.01
C GLU A 82 -7.03 -15.38 -4.68
N LEU A 83 -7.32 -14.32 -3.96
CA LEU A 83 -6.89 -14.15 -2.56
C LEU A 83 -7.84 -14.97 -1.69
N TYR A 84 -7.36 -16.11 -1.17
CA TYR A 84 -8.24 -17.04 -0.46
C TYR A 84 -8.03 -17.08 1.06
N ASN A 85 -6.90 -16.57 1.54
CA ASN A 85 -6.65 -16.45 2.98
C ASN A 85 -5.93 -15.14 3.28
N GLU A 86 -6.39 -14.44 4.31
CA GLU A 86 -5.74 -13.28 4.89
C GLU A 86 -5.74 -13.43 6.41
N LYS A 87 -4.60 -13.22 7.04
CA LYS A 87 -4.46 -13.30 8.50
C LYS A 87 -3.66 -12.13 9.04
N LEU A 88 -4.23 -11.44 10.02
CA LEU A 88 -3.60 -10.36 10.75
C LEU A 88 -3.51 -10.70 12.24
N SER A 89 -2.33 -10.56 12.80
CA SER A 89 -2.08 -10.79 14.22
C SER A 89 -0.97 -9.87 14.72
N TYR A 90 -0.87 -9.71 16.02
CA TYR A 90 0.21 -8.92 16.62
C TYR A 90 0.74 -9.56 17.91
N SER A 91 1.93 -9.13 18.32
CA SER A 91 2.51 -9.41 19.63
C SER A 91 2.99 -8.09 20.23
N GLN A 92 2.70 -7.87 21.49
CA GLN A 92 3.28 -6.74 22.22
C GLN A 92 4.71 -7.07 22.63
N ILE A 93 5.61 -6.11 22.47
CA ILE A 93 7.01 -6.22 22.87
C ILE A 93 7.11 -5.69 24.31
N ASN A 94 7.28 -6.59 25.29
CA ASN A 94 7.51 -6.23 26.69
C ASN A 94 9.00 -6.39 27.03
N GLU A 95 9.44 -5.78 28.12
CA GLU A 95 10.82 -5.86 28.62
C GLU A 95 11.29 -7.31 28.84
N ASP A 96 10.38 -8.21 29.23
CA ASP A 96 10.67 -9.64 29.49
C ASP A 96 10.73 -10.52 28.24
N ASN A 97 10.63 -9.96 27.04
CA ASN A 97 10.65 -10.67 25.74
C ASN A 97 9.62 -11.81 25.57
N LYS A 98 8.67 -11.96 26.47
CA LYS A 98 7.57 -12.95 26.35
C LYS A 98 6.48 -12.37 25.46
N LYS A 99 6.45 -12.82 24.21
CA LYS A 99 5.52 -12.33 23.19
C LYS A 99 4.34 -13.28 23.05
N ARG A 100 3.20 -12.93 23.62
CA ARG A 100 1.96 -13.65 23.29
C ARG A 100 1.43 -13.09 21.96
N LYS A 101 1.31 -13.95 20.96
CA LYS A 101 0.70 -13.61 19.69
C LYS A 101 -0.82 -13.59 19.84
N ILE A 102 -1.46 -12.51 19.41
CA ILE A 102 -2.91 -12.32 19.42
C ILE A 102 -3.38 -12.26 17.97
N ASP A 103 -4.27 -13.15 17.59
CA ASP A 103 -4.92 -13.13 16.28
C ASP A 103 -6.02 -12.05 16.29
N ILE A 104 -5.88 -11.04 15.45
CA ILE A 104 -6.88 -9.99 15.26
C ILE A 104 -8.03 -10.56 14.45
N ILE A 105 -7.72 -11.02 13.24
CA ILE A 105 -8.70 -11.55 12.30
C ILE A 105 -8.01 -12.44 11.26
N GLU A 106 -8.68 -13.50 10.87
CA GLU A 106 -8.32 -14.32 9.72
C GLU A 106 -9.58 -14.49 8.85
N TYR A 107 -9.45 -14.21 7.58
CA TYR A 107 -10.46 -14.44 6.57
C TYR A 107 -10.03 -15.57 5.66
N LEU A 108 -10.86 -16.57 5.51
CA LEU A 108 -10.58 -17.78 4.73
C LEU A 108 -11.74 -18.06 3.79
N ILE A 109 -11.43 -18.29 2.52
CA ILE A 109 -12.35 -18.82 1.51
C ILE A 109 -12.05 -20.30 1.33
N ASP A 110 -12.95 -21.16 1.76
CA ASP A 110 -12.85 -22.62 1.58
C ASP A 110 -13.96 -23.09 0.67
N LEU A 111 -13.58 -23.64 -0.51
CA LEU A 111 -14.47 -24.14 -1.56
C LEU A 111 -15.67 -23.22 -1.87
N LYS A 112 -16.75 -23.32 -1.09
CA LYS A 112 -17.98 -22.55 -1.27
C LYS A 112 -18.30 -21.62 -0.10
N ASP A 113 -17.60 -21.79 1.04
CA ASP A 113 -17.87 -21.06 2.26
C ASP A 113 -16.75 -20.06 2.59
N THR A 114 -17.12 -19.05 3.36
CA THR A 114 -16.19 -18.03 3.84
C THR A 114 -16.22 -17.95 5.35
N TYR A 115 -15.04 -17.95 5.97
CA TYR A 115 -14.90 -17.98 7.41
C TYR A 115 -14.16 -16.75 7.92
N ILE A 116 -14.61 -16.26 9.08
CA ILE A 116 -13.90 -15.25 9.88
C ILE A 116 -13.45 -15.94 11.17
N LEU A 117 -12.15 -15.92 11.39
CA LEU A 117 -11.52 -16.53 12.56
C LEU A 117 -10.75 -15.47 13.38
N PRO A 118 -10.55 -15.66 14.68
CA PRO A 118 -11.18 -16.71 15.49
C PRO A 118 -12.69 -16.50 15.62
N LYS A 119 -13.45 -17.58 15.82
CA LYS A 119 -14.91 -17.50 15.97
C LYS A 119 -15.34 -16.52 17.07
N ALA A 120 -14.53 -16.39 18.11
CA ALA A 120 -14.75 -15.40 19.17
C ALA A 120 -14.73 -13.97 18.61
N ARG A 121 -13.86 -13.66 17.62
CA ARG A 121 -13.81 -12.34 16.96
C ARG A 121 -15.07 -12.08 16.16
N TYR A 122 -15.51 -13.04 15.36
CA TYR A 122 -16.76 -12.91 14.63
C TYR A 122 -17.93 -12.59 15.57
N ASN A 123 -18.07 -13.38 16.65
CA ASN A 123 -19.13 -13.17 17.64
C ASN A 123 -19.03 -11.79 18.32
N GLU A 124 -17.83 -11.30 18.58
CA GLU A 124 -17.59 -9.97 19.15
C GLU A 124 -18.04 -8.86 18.20
N LEU A 125 -17.75 -8.96 16.92
CA LEU A 125 -18.11 -7.96 15.90
C LEU A 125 -19.62 -7.84 15.71
N ILE A 126 -20.37 -8.94 15.85
CA ILE A 126 -21.84 -8.96 15.67
C ILE A 126 -22.63 -8.78 16.97
N ARG A 127 -22.00 -8.93 18.16
CA ARG A 127 -22.66 -9.06 19.47
C ARG A 127 -23.61 -7.91 19.79
N ASN A 128 -23.24 -6.69 19.45
CA ASN A 128 -23.94 -5.48 19.88
C ASN A 128 -24.81 -4.85 18.78
N ASN A 129 -24.75 -5.40 17.57
CA ASN A 129 -25.50 -4.84 16.44
C ASN A 129 -25.78 -5.91 15.37
N LYS A 130 -27.06 -6.26 15.20
CA LYS A 130 -27.48 -7.20 14.14
C LYS A 130 -27.18 -6.71 12.72
N GLU A 131 -27.11 -5.40 12.54
CA GLU A 131 -26.73 -4.81 11.28
C GLU A 131 -25.28 -5.13 10.90
N ASN A 132 -24.40 -5.31 11.90
CA ASN A 132 -23.02 -5.73 11.66
C ASN A 132 -22.93 -7.12 11.03
N GLU A 133 -23.80 -8.05 11.38
CA GLU A 133 -23.83 -9.38 10.75
C GLU A 133 -24.14 -9.28 9.27
N PHE A 134 -25.16 -8.48 8.92
CA PHE A 134 -25.51 -8.23 7.52
C PHE A 134 -24.34 -7.54 6.78
N ASN A 135 -23.76 -6.51 7.36
CA ASN A 135 -22.65 -5.77 6.78
C ASN A 135 -21.41 -6.63 6.59
N LEU A 136 -21.11 -7.56 7.52
CA LEU A 136 -20.02 -8.54 7.36
C LEU A 136 -20.27 -9.48 6.19
N GLU A 137 -21.50 -10.00 6.04
CA GLU A 137 -21.82 -10.88 4.93
C GLU A 137 -21.78 -10.13 3.57
N VAL A 138 -22.23 -8.88 3.54
CA VAL A 138 -22.10 -8.02 2.35
C VAL A 138 -20.62 -7.78 2.04
N SER A 139 -19.81 -7.45 3.04
CA SER A 139 -18.37 -7.20 2.86
C SER A 139 -17.62 -8.43 2.33
N LYS A 140 -17.93 -9.63 2.82
CA LYS A 140 -17.38 -10.89 2.29
C LYS A 140 -17.69 -11.07 0.82
N ARG A 141 -18.95 -10.88 0.42
CA ARG A 141 -19.40 -11.02 -0.97
C ARG A 141 -18.76 -9.98 -1.88
N LEU A 142 -18.67 -8.73 -1.41
CA LEU A 142 -18.06 -7.65 -2.17
C LEU A 142 -16.56 -7.89 -2.37
N SER A 143 -15.82 -8.29 -1.34
CA SER A 143 -14.38 -8.54 -1.47
C SER A 143 -14.08 -9.64 -2.48
N ILE A 144 -14.91 -10.71 -2.55
CA ILE A 144 -14.78 -11.75 -3.57
C ILE A 144 -15.11 -11.21 -4.97
N LYS A 145 -16.25 -10.52 -5.11
CA LYS A 145 -16.74 -10.02 -6.40
C LYS A 145 -15.78 -8.99 -7.00
N GLU A 146 -15.30 -8.07 -6.17
CA GLU A 146 -14.43 -6.97 -6.59
C GLU A 146 -12.95 -7.35 -6.57
N LYS A 147 -12.63 -8.55 -6.09
CA LYS A 147 -11.25 -9.06 -5.94
C LYS A 147 -10.40 -8.11 -5.10
N THR A 148 -10.90 -7.73 -3.92
CA THR A 148 -10.21 -6.85 -2.97
C THR A 148 -9.93 -7.59 -1.66
N SER A 149 -9.06 -7.02 -0.83
CA SER A 149 -8.86 -7.49 0.54
C SER A 149 -10.15 -7.42 1.35
N PHE A 150 -10.43 -8.45 2.13
CA PHE A 150 -11.48 -8.40 3.13
C PHE A 150 -11.04 -7.60 4.37
N ILE A 151 -9.81 -7.80 4.85
CA ILE A 151 -9.30 -7.18 6.08
C ILE A 151 -9.16 -5.66 5.93
N PHE A 152 -8.72 -5.17 4.77
CA PHE A 152 -8.48 -3.74 4.54
C PHE A 152 -9.60 -3.03 3.80
N ASN A 153 -10.77 -3.64 3.74
CA ASN A 153 -11.93 -3.04 3.12
C ASN A 153 -12.58 -2.00 4.07
N ASP A 154 -13.13 -0.93 3.49
CA ASP A 154 -13.67 0.19 4.26
C ASP A 154 -14.91 -0.20 5.09
N SER A 155 -15.71 -1.17 4.62
CA SER A 155 -16.89 -1.65 5.37
C SER A 155 -16.49 -2.38 6.66
N LEU A 156 -15.42 -3.19 6.63
CA LEU A 156 -14.92 -3.84 7.84
C LEU A 156 -14.34 -2.81 8.82
N GLU A 157 -13.70 -1.78 8.29
CA GLU A 157 -13.17 -0.66 9.08
C GLU A 157 -14.27 0.02 9.89
N GLU A 158 -15.43 0.30 9.28
CA GLU A 158 -16.58 0.91 9.98
C GLU A 158 -17.13 -0.01 11.09
N ILE A 159 -17.19 -1.31 10.88
CA ILE A 159 -17.61 -2.28 11.89
C ILE A 159 -16.66 -2.27 13.10
N PHE A 160 -15.35 -2.20 12.87
CA PHE A 160 -14.36 -2.12 13.95
C PHE A 160 -14.44 -0.78 14.72
N LYS A 161 -14.64 0.34 14.02
CA LYS A 161 -14.81 1.66 14.64
C LYS A 161 -16.02 1.71 15.57
N GLY A 162 -17.12 1.10 15.16
CA GLY A 162 -18.37 1.06 15.93
C GLY A 162 -18.31 0.17 17.18
N ASN A 163 -17.23 -0.60 17.38
CA ASN A 163 -17.13 -1.57 18.44
C ASN A 163 -16.01 -1.20 19.43
N SER A 164 -16.41 -0.75 20.63
CA SER A 164 -15.51 -0.20 21.66
C SER A 164 -14.42 -1.18 22.14
N VAL A 165 -14.65 -2.49 22.04
CA VAL A 165 -13.70 -3.55 22.45
C VAL A 165 -12.57 -3.71 21.44
N SER A 166 -12.75 -3.20 20.23
CA SER A 166 -11.87 -3.45 19.07
C SER A 166 -10.95 -2.28 18.70
N ASN A 167 -10.87 -1.24 19.53
CA ASN A 167 -10.07 -0.05 19.21
C ASN A 167 -8.59 -0.37 18.92
N ASP A 168 -7.97 -1.29 19.65
CA ASP A 168 -6.57 -1.64 19.40
C ASP A 168 -6.42 -2.39 18.08
N TYR A 169 -7.38 -3.25 17.74
CA TYR A 169 -7.37 -3.97 16.47
C TYR A 169 -7.58 -3.03 15.29
N PHE A 170 -8.53 -2.11 15.43
CA PHE A 170 -8.76 -1.05 14.46
C PHE A 170 -7.48 -0.23 14.22
N ASN A 171 -6.79 0.18 15.30
CA ASN A 171 -5.56 0.96 15.20
C ASN A 171 -4.46 0.21 14.44
N VAL A 172 -4.33 -1.12 14.66
CA VAL A 172 -3.36 -1.94 13.92
C VAL A 172 -3.73 -2.05 12.44
N ILE A 173 -4.99 -2.33 12.13
CA ILE A 173 -5.48 -2.40 10.73
C ILE A 173 -5.22 -1.07 10.02
N ASN A 174 -5.61 0.02 10.66
CA ASN A 174 -5.45 1.37 10.10
C ASN A 174 -3.98 1.77 9.93
N ALA A 175 -3.09 1.39 10.85
CA ALA A 175 -1.66 1.67 10.73
C ALA A 175 -1.05 0.97 9.50
N ILE A 176 -1.39 -0.31 9.25
CA ILE A 176 -0.93 -1.05 8.06
C ILE A 176 -1.52 -0.45 6.78
N LYS A 177 -2.82 -0.15 6.78
CA LYS A 177 -3.50 0.48 5.64
C LYS A 177 -2.91 1.85 5.31
N HIS A 178 -2.66 2.67 6.32
CA HIS A 178 -2.01 3.98 6.17
C HIS A 178 -0.58 3.84 5.64
N PHE A 179 0.20 2.91 6.19
CA PHE A 179 1.54 2.62 5.69
C PHE A 179 1.51 2.25 4.20
N ALA A 180 0.62 1.35 3.78
CA ALA A 180 0.52 0.92 2.39
C ALA A 180 0.09 2.06 1.46
N ARG A 181 -0.87 2.90 1.88
CA ARG A 181 -1.41 4.00 1.06
C ARG A 181 -0.47 5.19 0.96
N VAL A 182 0.20 5.55 2.04
CA VAL A 182 0.89 6.85 2.19
C VAL A 182 2.41 6.71 2.25
N ASN A 183 2.92 5.70 2.96
CA ASN A 183 4.34 5.62 3.29
C ASN A 183 5.11 4.61 2.42
N LEU A 184 4.42 3.65 1.80
CA LEU A 184 5.06 2.65 0.95
C LEU A 184 5.05 3.10 -0.52
N PHE A 185 6.24 3.33 -1.06
CA PHE A 185 6.43 3.65 -2.48
C PHE A 185 7.15 2.49 -3.14
N VAL A 186 6.53 1.91 -4.17
CA VAL A 186 7.10 0.82 -4.95
C VAL A 186 7.28 1.29 -6.38
N ILE A 187 8.52 1.35 -6.83
CA ILE A 187 8.89 1.74 -8.18
C ILE A 187 9.28 0.47 -8.94
N THR A 188 8.52 0.14 -9.97
CA THR A 188 8.81 -0.97 -10.89
C THR A 188 9.34 -0.43 -12.21
N ASN A 189 9.85 -1.30 -13.07
CA ASN A 189 10.32 -0.93 -14.40
C ASN A 189 9.23 -0.28 -15.27
N GLU A 190 7.96 -0.60 -15.01
CA GLU A 190 6.80 0.00 -15.70
C GLU A 190 6.66 1.50 -15.39
N HIS A 191 7.17 1.94 -14.23
CA HIS A 191 7.08 3.32 -13.76
C HIS A 191 8.40 4.09 -13.89
N SER A 192 9.42 3.48 -14.52
CA SER A 192 10.79 4.03 -14.56
C SER A 192 10.89 5.39 -15.29
N ALA A 193 9.91 5.74 -16.12
CA ALA A 193 9.87 7.01 -16.85
C ALA A 193 8.90 8.04 -16.25
N THR A 194 8.15 7.72 -15.19
CA THR A 194 7.14 8.61 -14.62
C THR A 194 7.42 8.85 -13.15
N ILE A 195 7.74 10.08 -12.77
CA ILE A 195 7.79 10.49 -11.36
C ILE A 195 6.49 11.22 -11.05
N SER A 196 5.68 10.64 -10.19
CA SER A 196 4.51 11.31 -9.62
C SER A 196 4.88 11.90 -8.26
N LEU A 197 4.40 13.10 -7.95
CA LEU A 197 4.55 13.68 -6.61
C LEU A 197 3.94 12.82 -5.50
N ASN A 198 2.98 11.97 -5.84
CA ASN A 198 2.44 10.97 -4.91
C ASN A 198 3.47 9.92 -4.51
N TYR A 199 4.50 9.70 -5.32
CA TYR A 199 5.59 8.76 -5.08
C TYR A 199 6.81 9.44 -4.44
N MET A 200 6.77 10.74 -4.19
CA MET A 200 7.86 11.43 -3.50
C MET A 200 7.73 11.26 -1.98
N PRO A 201 8.84 10.98 -1.28
CA PRO A 201 8.86 10.99 0.19
C PRO A 201 8.31 12.32 0.73
N LEU A 202 7.62 12.27 1.86
CA LEU A 202 7.08 13.45 2.55
C LEU A 202 8.13 14.56 2.78
N SER A 203 9.41 14.22 2.89
CA SER A 203 10.54 15.16 2.99
C SER A 203 10.70 16.08 1.77
N PHE A 204 10.12 15.74 0.64
CA PHE A 204 10.08 16.59 -0.55
C PHE A 204 8.78 17.41 -0.66
N ARG A 205 7.82 17.22 0.23
CA ARG A 205 6.66 18.10 0.35
C ARG A 205 7.12 19.38 1.02
N MET A 206 7.00 20.51 0.33
CA MET A 206 7.40 21.80 0.90
C MET A 206 6.52 22.12 2.12
N GLU A 207 7.14 22.42 3.27
CA GLU A 207 6.52 22.61 4.58
C GLU A 207 5.46 23.73 4.64
N ASN A 208 5.27 24.55 3.62
CA ASN A 208 4.44 25.76 3.69
C ASN A 208 3.37 25.92 2.61
N GLU A 209 3.06 24.92 1.84
CA GLU A 209 1.93 25.02 0.91
C GLU A 209 0.81 24.06 1.33
N ALA A 210 -0.21 24.64 1.96
CA ALA A 210 -1.48 23.99 2.15
C ALA A 210 -1.95 23.32 0.85
N CYS A 211 -2.15 22.04 0.90
CA CYS A 211 -2.84 21.25 -0.12
C CYS A 211 -2.23 21.28 -1.53
N VAL A 212 -1.10 20.62 -1.70
CA VAL A 212 -1.00 19.78 -2.88
C VAL A 212 -1.78 18.51 -2.53
N THR A 213 -3.04 18.50 -2.91
CA THR A 213 -3.88 17.31 -2.81
C THR A 213 -3.19 16.18 -3.56
N SER A 214 -3.12 15.04 -2.91
CA SER A 214 -2.60 13.80 -3.45
C SER A 214 -3.04 13.61 -4.91
N GLY A 215 -2.11 13.42 -5.82
CA GLY A 215 -2.38 13.01 -7.19
C GLY A 215 -2.11 14.04 -8.28
N ASP A 216 -1.72 15.24 -7.95
CA ASP A 216 -1.88 16.35 -8.91
C ASP A 216 -0.70 16.65 -9.82
N ILE A 217 0.47 16.06 -9.66
CA ILE A 217 1.59 16.27 -10.59
C ILE A 217 2.28 14.94 -10.90
N ALA A 218 1.96 14.37 -12.04
CA ALA A 218 2.82 13.38 -12.69
C ALA A 218 3.75 14.14 -13.63
N ILE A 219 5.06 14.07 -13.38
CA ILE A 219 6.06 14.59 -14.31
C ILE A 219 6.53 13.42 -15.15
N ASN A 220 6.22 13.44 -16.42
CA ASN A 220 6.81 12.50 -17.35
C ASN A 220 8.25 12.96 -17.66
N LEU A 221 9.25 12.21 -17.22
CA LEU A 221 10.66 12.55 -17.39
C LEU A 221 11.12 12.57 -18.85
N LEU A 222 10.36 11.96 -19.74
CA LEU A 222 10.71 11.80 -21.16
C LEU A 222 9.58 12.26 -22.08
N GLY A 223 8.77 13.22 -21.66
CA GLY A 223 7.61 13.66 -22.45
C GLY A 223 7.21 15.11 -22.20
N THR A 224 6.18 15.53 -22.91
CA THR A 224 5.55 16.83 -22.74
C THR A 224 4.31 16.71 -21.87
N SER A 225 4.09 17.69 -20.99
CA SER A 225 2.92 17.77 -20.12
C SER A 225 2.41 19.21 -20.08
N ASN A 226 1.10 19.38 -20.13
CA ASN A 226 0.48 20.68 -19.94
C ASN A 226 0.18 20.88 -18.46
N ILE A 227 0.91 21.77 -17.81
CA ILE A 227 0.76 22.09 -16.39
C ILE A 227 0.54 23.60 -16.21
N ASP A 228 -0.13 23.99 -15.13
CA ASP A 228 -0.27 25.42 -14.82
C ASP A 228 1.07 26.02 -14.35
N LYS A 229 1.17 27.34 -14.43
CA LYS A 229 2.40 28.07 -14.09
C LYS A 229 2.90 27.84 -12.67
N LYS A 230 1.97 27.64 -11.71
CA LYS A 230 2.32 27.35 -10.32
C LYS A 230 3.00 25.98 -10.22
N ARG A 231 2.43 24.97 -10.86
CA ARG A 231 2.98 23.62 -10.91
C ARG A 231 4.31 23.55 -11.66
N TYR A 232 4.43 24.30 -12.76
CA TYR A 232 5.70 24.45 -13.48
C TYR A 232 6.82 24.99 -12.57
N ASN A 233 6.55 26.03 -11.78
CA ASN A 233 7.52 26.59 -10.84
C ASN A 233 7.92 25.58 -9.75
N ILE A 234 6.97 24.78 -9.26
CA ILE A 234 7.24 23.71 -8.28
C ILE A 234 8.10 22.62 -8.92
N ALA A 235 7.72 22.14 -10.10
CA ALA A 235 8.46 21.15 -10.85
C ALA A 235 9.92 21.60 -11.11
N THR A 236 10.13 22.84 -11.51
CA THR A 236 11.47 23.41 -11.73
C THR A 236 12.33 23.38 -10.44
N LYS A 237 11.74 23.71 -9.29
CA LYS A 237 12.46 23.62 -8.00
C LYS A 237 12.83 22.17 -7.64
N ILE A 238 11.91 21.24 -7.86
CA ILE A 238 12.14 19.81 -7.61
C ILE A 238 13.25 19.27 -8.49
N ILE A 239 13.24 19.59 -9.79
CA ILE A 239 14.28 19.16 -10.74
C ILE A 239 15.65 19.71 -10.31
N LYS A 240 15.74 20.95 -9.86
CA LYS A 240 16.98 21.49 -9.33
C LYS A 240 17.52 20.69 -8.14
N GLN A 241 16.65 20.29 -7.21
CA GLN A 241 17.04 19.47 -6.05
C GLN A 241 17.42 18.05 -6.48
N LEU A 242 16.68 17.46 -7.42
CA LEU A 242 17.01 16.14 -7.98
C LEU A 242 18.39 16.17 -8.67
N ASN A 243 18.72 17.21 -9.39
CA ASN A 243 20.01 17.33 -10.07
C ASN A 243 21.19 17.37 -9.09
N ILE A 244 21.01 17.96 -7.90
CA ILE A 244 22.04 17.92 -6.85
C ILE A 244 22.30 16.47 -6.42
N VAL A 245 21.25 15.68 -6.22
CA VAL A 245 21.37 14.27 -5.84
C VAL A 245 21.91 13.43 -7.00
N LEU A 246 21.38 13.63 -8.20
CA LEU A 246 21.80 12.88 -9.40
C LEU A 246 23.24 13.12 -9.74
N SER A 247 23.76 14.33 -9.61
CA SER A 247 25.17 14.64 -9.88
C SER A 247 26.15 13.92 -8.97
N THR A 248 25.70 13.52 -7.76
CA THR A 248 26.51 12.72 -6.82
C THR A 248 26.50 11.23 -7.16
N ILE A 249 25.42 10.73 -7.81
CA ILE A 249 25.25 9.31 -8.14
C ILE A 249 25.74 9.00 -9.54
N ILE A 250 25.40 9.85 -10.49
CA ILE A 250 25.74 9.70 -11.92
C ILE A 250 26.35 11.02 -12.41
N PRO A 251 27.68 11.13 -12.48
CA PRO A 251 28.32 12.34 -12.99
C PRO A 251 27.83 12.68 -14.40
N ASN A 252 27.56 13.96 -14.62
CA ASN A 252 27.08 14.51 -15.91
C ASN A 252 25.63 14.18 -16.31
N LEU A 253 24.83 13.53 -15.45
CA LEU A 253 23.38 13.41 -15.67
C LEU A 253 22.69 14.64 -15.11
N GLN A 254 21.98 15.39 -15.98
CA GLN A 254 21.11 16.50 -15.58
C GLN A 254 19.75 16.33 -16.23
N LEU A 255 18.73 16.65 -15.46
CA LEU A 255 17.34 16.76 -15.92
C LEU A 255 17.02 18.22 -16.18
N GLU A 256 16.38 18.52 -17.30
CA GLU A 256 15.94 19.86 -17.67
C GLU A 256 14.44 19.89 -17.88
N ILE A 257 13.82 20.99 -17.46
CA ILE A 257 12.45 21.34 -17.81
C ILE A 257 12.50 22.53 -18.75
N ASN A 258 12.00 22.32 -19.95
CA ASN A 258 11.93 23.37 -20.97
C ASN A 258 10.47 23.80 -21.15
N ASN A 259 10.22 25.09 -21.08
CA ASN A 259 8.93 25.67 -21.44
C ASN A 259 8.83 25.68 -22.98
N LEU A 260 7.89 24.92 -23.53
CA LEU A 260 7.65 24.81 -24.97
C LEU A 260 6.68 25.90 -25.49
N GLY A 261 6.06 26.66 -24.61
CA GLY A 261 5.12 27.71 -24.89
C GLY A 261 4.04 27.81 -23.84
N ASN A 262 3.33 28.90 -23.81
CA ASN A 262 2.19 29.11 -22.93
C ASN A 262 0.91 29.00 -23.75
N GLU A 263 0.02 28.11 -23.35
CA GLU A 263 -1.30 27.92 -23.92
C GLU A 263 -2.40 28.26 -22.90
N LEU A 264 -3.55 28.67 -23.39
CA LEU A 264 -4.72 28.81 -22.53
C LEU A 264 -5.49 27.49 -22.47
N SER A 265 -5.68 26.96 -21.27
CA SER A 265 -6.52 25.81 -21.05
C SER A 265 -7.97 26.13 -21.42
N LYS A 266 -8.81 25.08 -21.63
CA LYS A 266 -10.26 25.24 -21.91
C LYS A 266 -10.99 26.08 -20.84
N ASN A 267 -10.40 26.26 -19.66
CA ASN A 267 -10.94 27.05 -18.56
C ASN A 267 -10.29 28.45 -18.46
N GLY A 268 -9.57 28.92 -19.50
CA GLY A 268 -8.92 30.22 -19.52
C GLY A 268 -7.72 30.39 -18.59
N LYS A 269 -7.18 29.30 -18.01
CA LYS A 269 -5.95 29.35 -17.22
C LYS A 269 -4.73 29.16 -18.11
N GLU A 270 -3.70 29.94 -17.86
CA GLU A 270 -2.42 29.81 -18.55
C GLU A 270 -1.75 28.47 -18.13
N VAL A 271 -1.43 27.63 -19.11
CA VAL A 271 -0.68 26.37 -18.95
C VAL A 271 0.65 26.47 -19.69
N VAL A 272 1.66 25.82 -19.16
CA VAL A 272 3.05 25.82 -19.63
C VAL A 272 3.43 24.44 -20.13
#